data_30a7778ac3286b3130386c9c88f9a487
#
_entry.id   30a7778ac3286b3130386c9c88f9a487
#
_cell.length_a   1.000
_cell.length_b   1.000
_cell.length_c   1.000
_cell.angle_alpha   90.00
_cell.angle_beta   90.00
_cell.angle_gamma   90.00
#
_symmetry.space_group_name_H-M   'P 1'
#
loop_
_entity.id
_entity.type
_entity.pdbx_description
1 polymer ?
#
loop_
_entity_poly.entity_id
_entity_poly.type
_entity_poly.pdbx_seq_one_letter_code
_entity_poly.pdbx_strand_id
1 'polypeptide(L)'
;TPQAGFGMASLELAPARPRRSQPDGYDLLFTESRHADEVLAYKPKEEFVLEWRILERMKTGSVALVVCINIGVDPPDVVKPSPCARMECWMDPFCLAPAKALEAIGKRLQDQYERWQPRARYKQSLDPTVEDVKKLCHSMRRSAKGERVLFHYNGHGVPRPTANGEIWVFNKNFTQYIPLSIYDLQSWLGTPSIYVFDCSAAGLVVKAYNQFALQRQRHEDCIMLASCSAGELLPQNPALPADLFTSCLTTPIVVALRWFCSRSTLTRLPPDIVDKIPGRLNDRKTLLGELNWIFTAITDTIAWTVLPRDLFQRLFRQDLLVASIFRNFLLAERILRSVNCTPVSLPKLPPTSQHPLWSSWDLAADTCLSQVPKLLHNPDMEFQHSSFFTEQLTAFEVWLDFGAEDKKPPQQLPIVLQVLLSQVHR
;
A
#
# COMPACT_ATOMS: atom_id res chain seq x y z
N THR A 1 -19.48 18.03 -65.31
CA THR A 1 -19.57 17.76 -63.87
C THR A 1 -18.23 17.30 -63.35
N PRO A 2 -17.51 18.11 -62.57
CA PRO A 2 -16.16 17.75 -62.13
C PRO A 2 -16.20 17.00 -60.80
N GLN A 3 -15.41 15.96 -60.72
CA GLN A 3 -15.01 15.21 -59.53
C GLN A 3 -14.04 16.06 -58.68
N ALA A 4 -14.36 16.25 -57.41
CA ALA A 4 -13.44 16.76 -56.42
C ALA A 4 -12.66 15.61 -55.76
N GLY A 5 -11.36 15.53 -56.04
CA GLY A 5 -10.46 14.61 -55.35
C GLY A 5 -10.06 15.18 -53.99
N PHE A 6 -10.30 14.43 -52.92
CA PHE A 6 -9.73 14.70 -51.61
C PHE A 6 -8.32 14.12 -51.53
N GLY A 7 -7.32 15.02 -51.53
CA GLY A 7 -5.93 14.64 -51.27
C GLY A 7 -5.75 14.26 -49.80
N MET A 8 -5.37 13.03 -49.53
CA MET A 8 -4.84 12.61 -48.23
C MET A 8 -3.46 13.22 -48.04
N ALA A 9 -3.36 14.19 -47.12
CA ALA A 9 -2.08 14.68 -46.66
C ALA A 9 -1.44 13.59 -45.77
N SER A 10 -0.35 13.04 -46.24
CA SER A 10 0.53 12.15 -45.50
C SER A 10 1.15 12.94 -44.34
N LEU A 11 0.80 12.60 -43.14
CA LEU A 11 1.51 13.05 -41.93
C LEU A 11 2.88 12.36 -41.93
N GLU A 12 3.91 13.07 -42.36
CA GLU A 12 5.30 12.65 -42.13
C GLU A 12 5.58 12.66 -40.62
N LEU A 13 5.78 11.46 -40.08
CA LEU A 13 6.34 11.28 -38.76
C LEU A 13 7.76 11.85 -38.75
N ALA A 14 7.99 12.88 -37.93
CA ALA A 14 9.32 13.41 -37.70
C ALA A 14 10.25 12.27 -37.23
N PRO A 15 11.51 12.22 -37.73
CA PRO A 15 12.43 11.16 -37.37
C PRO A 15 12.73 11.17 -35.88
N ALA A 16 12.62 10.00 -35.25
CA ALA A 16 12.99 9.78 -33.86
C ALA A 16 14.43 10.27 -33.64
N ARG A 17 14.64 11.16 -32.67
CA ARG A 17 15.98 11.62 -32.29
C ARG A 17 16.82 10.41 -31.87
N PRO A 18 18.09 10.32 -32.31
CA PRO A 18 18.97 9.22 -31.92
C PRO A 18 19.14 9.24 -30.40
N ARG A 19 18.91 8.07 -29.75
CA ARG A 19 19.26 7.86 -28.36
C ARG A 19 20.76 8.12 -28.19
N ARG A 20 21.12 9.16 -27.42
CA ARG A 20 22.51 9.35 -27.00
C ARG A 20 22.90 8.11 -26.20
N SER A 21 23.99 7.45 -26.60
CA SER A 21 24.63 6.40 -25.83
C SER A 21 25.06 6.99 -24.48
N GLN A 22 24.45 6.50 -23.40
CA GLN A 22 24.86 6.85 -22.05
C GLN A 22 26.25 6.24 -21.76
N PRO A 23 27.12 6.93 -21.01
CA PRO A 23 28.32 6.32 -20.49
C PRO A 23 27.94 5.24 -19.48
N ASP A 24 28.60 4.09 -19.58
CA ASP A 24 28.42 2.93 -18.73
C ASP A 24 28.45 3.28 -17.25
N GLY A 25 27.37 2.95 -16.52
CA GLY A 25 27.50 2.69 -15.11
C GLY A 25 26.43 3.21 -14.13
N TYR A 26 25.59 4.20 -14.48
CA TYR A 26 24.50 4.61 -13.61
C TYR A 26 23.25 4.95 -14.41
N ASP A 27 22.28 4.06 -14.40
CA ASP A 27 20.91 4.37 -14.80
C ASP A 27 20.35 5.38 -13.77
N LEU A 28 20.54 6.66 -14.05
CA LEU A 28 19.90 7.73 -13.29
C LEU A 28 18.40 7.68 -13.61
N LEU A 29 17.66 6.84 -12.89
CA LEU A 29 16.20 6.69 -12.95
C LEU A 29 15.43 8.02 -12.85
N PHE A 30 16.12 9.09 -12.51
CA PHE A 30 15.59 10.44 -12.34
C PHE A 30 15.68 11.29 -13.61
N THR A 31 16.31 10.82 -14.69
CA THR A 31 16.52 11.60 -15.93
C THR A 31 15.49 11.34 -17.03
N GLU A 32 14.59 10.39 -16.86
CA GLU A 32 13.48 10.24 -17.79
C GLU A 32 12.51 11.43 -17.68
N SER A 33 12.30 12.12 -18.78
CA SER A 33 11.37 13.27 -18.89
C SER A 33 9.91 12.80 -18.89
N ARG A 34 9.50 12.15 -17.82
CA ARG A 34 8.20 11.47 -17.70
C ARG A 34 6.99 12.39 -17.85
N HIS A 35 7.13 13.65 -17.56
CA HIS A 35 6.06 14.66 -17.62
C HIS A 35 6.44 15.84 -18.52
N ALA A 36 7.38 15.65 -19.45
CA ALA A 36 7.86 16.72 -20.32
C ALA A 36 6.75 17.32 -21.20
N ASP A 37 5.81 16.50 -21.66
CA ASP A 37 4.74 16.92 -22.55
C ASP A 37 3.70 17.83 -21.85
N GLU A 38 3.53 17.69 -20.54
CA GLU A 38 2.62 18.51 -19.74
C GLU A 38 3.19 19.89 -19.38
N VAL A 39 4.53 20.01 -19.37
CA VAL A 39 5.23 21.26 -19.00
C VAL A 39 5.34 22.23 -20.16
N LEU A 40 5.22 21.73 -21.40
CA LEU A 40 5.35 22.55 -22.62
C LEU A 40 4.11 23.42 -22.92
N ALA A 41 2.96 23.14 -22.32
CA ALA A 41 1.80 24.03 -22.40
C ALA A 41 2.06 25.26 -21.50
N TYR A 42 2.47 26.39 -22.12
CA TYR A 42 2.60 27.67 -21.43
C TYR A 42 1.25 28.08 -20.82
N LYS A 43 1.13 27.92 -19.51
CA LYS A 43 0.00 28.45 -18.74
C LYS A 43 0.43 29.73 -18.01
N PRO A 44 -0.45 30.74 -17.88
CA PRO A 44 -0.16 31.94 -17.10
C PRO A 44 0.30 31.58 -15.68
N LYS A 45 1.23 32.36 -15.13
CA LYS A 45 1.83 32.10 -13.80
C LYS A 45 0.79 31.91 -12.68
N GLU A 46 -0.36 32.52 -12.76
CA GLU A 46 -1.44 32.43 -11.76
C GLU A 46 -2.14 31.06 -11.76
N GLU A 47 -2.39 30.46 -12.92
CA GLU A 47 -2.97 29.11 -13.02
C GLU A 47 -1.98 28.05 -12.57
N PHE A 48 -0.68 28.24 -12.79
CA PHE A 48 0.36 27.30 -12.35
C PHE A 48 0.43 27.16 -10.82
N VAL A 49 0.22 28.26 -10.09
CA VAL A 49 0.20 28.25 -8.62
C VAL A 49 -1.04 27.56 -8.06
N LEU A 50 -2.18 27.65 -8.76
CA LEU A 50 -3.43 26.99 -8.35
C LEU A 50 -3.40 25.48 -8.59
N GLU A 51 -2.81 25.00 -9.70
CA GLU A 51 -2.66 23.56 -10.00
C GLU A 51 -1.72 22.85 -9.03
N TRP A 52 -0.80 23.57 -8.40
CA TRP A 52 0.12 23.00 -7.41
C TRP A 52 -0.56 22.69 -6.07
N ARG A 53 -1.66 23.36 -5.76
CA ARG A 53 -2.42 23.14 -4.54
C ARG A 53 -3.53 22.14 -4.79
N ILE A 54 -3.52 21.04 -4.04
CA ILE A 54 -4.64 20.13 -4.01
C ILE A 54 -5.81 20.86 -3.34
N LEU A 55 -6.76 21.30 -4.17
CA LEU A 55 -7.94 22.03 -3.70
C LEU A 55 -8.90 21.10 -2.94
N GLU A 56 -8.99 19.85 -3.37
CA GLU A 56 -9.86 18.84 -2.76
C GLU A 56 -9.07 17.94 -1.83
N ARG A 57 -9.10 18.26 -0.56
CA ARG A 57 -8.63 17.36 0.49
C ARG A 57 -9.76 16.44 0.92
N MET A 58 -9.52 15.16 0.86
CA MET A 58 -10.40 14.14 1.41
C MET A 58 -9.86 13.65 2.76
N LYS A 59 -10.77 13.12 3.56
CA LYS A 59 -10.41 12.53 4.85
C LYS A 59 -11.19 11.24 5.05
N THR A 60 -10.53 10.23 5.58
CA THR A 60 -11.22 9.05 6.09
C THR A 60 -11.71 9.31 7.51
N GLY A 61 -13.02 9.40 7.67
CA GLY A 61 -13.67 9.77 8.95
C GLY A 61 -14.11 8.58 9.78
N SER A 62 -14.30 7.40 9.16
CA SER A 62 -14.76 6.19 9.85
C SER A 62 -14.09 4.95 9.29
N VAL A 63 -13.85 3.97 10.17
CA VAL A 63 -13.21 2.69 9.84
C VAL A 63 -14.04 1.55 10.44
N ALA A 64 -14.55 0.68 9.58
CA ALA A 64 -15.28 -0.55 9.92
C ALA A 64 -14.33 -1.74 9.81
N LEU A 65 -14.13 -2.47 10.89
CA LEU A 65 -13.28 -3.66 10.94
C LEU A 65 -14.16 -4.90 11.10
N VAL A 66 -14.18 -5.75 10.09
CA VAL A 66 -14.89 -7.02 10.08
C VAL A 66 -13.87 -8.15 10.10
N VAL A 67 -13.92 -8.96 11.15
CA VAL A 67 -12.94 -10.02 11.39
C VAL A 67 -13.69 -11.35 11.49
N CYS A 68 -13.48 -12.23 10.50
CA CYS A 68 -14.08 -13.55 10.37
C CYS A 68 -12.99 -14.62 10.43
N ILE A 69 -12.51 -14.94 11.65
CA ILE A 69 -11.39 -15.87 11.86
C ILE A 69 -11.89 -17.27 12.29
N ASN A 70 -13.02 -17.35 13.00
CA ASN A 70 -13.59 -18.61 13.48
C ASN A 70 -12.54 -19.52 14.15
N ILE A 71 -11.90 -19.02 15.20
CA ILE A 71 -10.73 -19.66 15.82
C ILE A 71 -11.02 -21.12 16.22
N GLY A 72 -10.21 -22.04 15.69
CA GLY A 72 -10.34 -23.47 15.96
C GLY A 72 -11.19 -24.25 14.95
N VAL A 73 -11.75 -23.59 13.95
CA VAL A 73 -12.50 -24.25 12.87
C VAL A 73 -11.94 -23.82 11.52
N ASP A 74 -11.44 -24.78 10.75
CA ASP A 74 -10.92 -24.50 9.41
C ASP A 74 -12.05 -24.45 8.37
N PRO A 75 -11.96 -23.53 7.40
CA PRO A 75 -12.92 -23.50 6.29
C PRO A 75 -12.83 -24.79 5.45
N PRO A 76 -13.97 -25.29 4.94
CA PRO A 76 -14.03 -26.58 4.27
C PRO A 76 -13.29 -26.65 2.92
N ASP A 77 -13.00 -25.50 2.33
CA ASP A 77 -12.37 -25.37 1.01
C ASP A 77 -10.86 -25.03 1.08
N VAL A 78 -10.31 -24.91 2.27
CA VAL A 78 -8.89 -24.61 2.50
C VAL A 78 -8.26 -25.69 3.38
N VAL A 79 -7.35 -26.47 2.80
CA VAL A 79 -6.53 -27.43 3.56
C VAL A 79 -5.30 -26.68 4.09
N LYS A 80 -5.23 -26.52 5.41
CA LYS A 80 -4.07 -25.93 6.07
C LYS A 80 -2.99 -27.00 6.32
N PRO A 81 -1.76 -26.79 5.83
CA PRO A 81 -0.64 -27.68 6.17
C PRO A 81 -0.29 -27.57 7.66
N SER A 82 0.46 -28.55 8.17
CA SER A 82 1.02 -28.46 9.51
C SER A 82 2.55 -28.58 9.44
N PRO A 83 3.31 -27.54 9.86
CA PRO A 83 2.87 -26.25 10.39
C PRO A 83 2.37 -25.28 9.32
N CYS A 84 1.54 -24.31 9.70
CA CYS A 84 1.02 -23.25 8.84
C CYS A 84 1.18 -21.85 9.44
N ALA A 85 0.94 -20.81 8.63
CA ALA A 85 0.84 -19.43 9.10
C ALA A 85 -0.36 -19.30 10.07
N ARG A 86 -0.15 -18.73 11.27
CA ARG A 86 -1.19 -18.64 12.31
C ARG A 86 -1.33 -17.26 12.93
N MET A 87 -0.28 -16.45 12.91
CA MET A 87 -0.30 -15.15 13.57
C MET A 87 -1.32 -14.21 12.92
N GLU A 88 -2.16 -13.60 13.73
CA GLU A 88 -3.12 -12.56 13.34
C GLU A 88 -2.82 -11.30 14.15
N CYS A 89 -2.56 -10.19 13.49
CA CYS A 89 -2.13 -8.95 14.13
C CYS A 89 -0.98 -9.15 15.13
N TRP A 90 0.00 -9.98 14.74
CA TRP A 90 1.16 -10.37 15.56
C TRP A 90 0.79 -11.08 16.88
N MET A 91 -0.31 -11.80 16.89
CA MET A 91 -0.73 -12.63 18.02
C MET A 91 -1.08 -14.04 17.54
N ASP A 92 -0.66 -15.07 18.30
CA ASP A 92 -1.15 -16.43 18.04
C ASP A 92 -2.58 -16.55 18.57
N PRO A 93 -3.57 -16.86 17.70
CA PRO A 93 -4.97 -17.02 18.12
C PRO A 93 -5.20 -18.10 19.18
N PHE A 94 -4.28 -19.05 19.28
CA PHE A 94 -4.37 -20.18 20.24
C PHE A 94 -3.72 -19.90 21.60
N CYS A 95 -3.13 -18.70 21.81
CA CYS A 95 -2.55 -18.34 23.10
C CYS A 95 -3.58 -18.00 24.17
N LEU A 96 -4.85 -17.77 23.79
CA LEU A 96 -5.98 -17.44 24.66
C LEU A 96 -7.21 -18.28 24.31
N ALA A 97 -8.23 -18.25 25.14
CA ALA A 97 -9.54 -18.81 24.81
C ALA A 97 -10.12 -18.10 23.55
N PRO A 98 -10.78 -18.82 22.62
CA PRO A 98 -11.15 -18.31 21.29
C PRO A 98 -11.84 -16.94 21.30
N ALA A 99 -12.84 -16.72 22.15
CA ALA A 99 -13.55 -15.46 22.24
C ALA A 99 -12.62 -14.29 22.68
N LYS A 100 -11.76 -14.53 23.69
CA LYS A 100 -10.78 -13.54 24.16
C LYS A 100 -9.68 -13.27 23.13
N ALA A 101 -9.24 -14.30 22.43
CA ALA A 101 -8.26 -14.15 21.36
C ALA A 101 -8.83 -13.30 20.22
N LEU A 102 -10.06 -13.55 19.80
CA LEU A 102 -10.75 -12.79 18.75
C LEU A 102 -10.92 -11.33 19.15
N GLU A 103 -11.34 -11.04 20.38
CA GLU A 103 -11.42 -9.66 20.90
C GLU A 103 -10.04 -8.96 20.90
N ALA A 104 -9.00 -9.66 21.33
CA ALA A 104 -7.64 -9.13 21.38
C ALA A 104 -7.10 -8.84 19.96
N ILE A 105 -7.37 -9.72 18.99
CA ILE A 105 -7.00 -9.53 17.58
C ILE A 105 -7.73 -8.31 17.01
N GLY A 106 -9.04 -8.22 17.20
CA GLY A 106 -9.83 -7.07 16.76
C GLY A 106 -9.33 -5.75 17.35
N LYS A 107 -8.98 -5.74 18.64
CA LYS A 107 -8.42 -4.56 19.31
C LYS A 107 -7.04 -4.20 18.74
N ARG A 108 -6.15 -5.16 18.54
CA ARG A 108 -4.83 -4.93 17.94
C ARG A 108 -4.94 -4.39 16.51
N LEU A 109 -5.86 -4.91 15.71
CA LEU A 109 -6.12 -4.41 14.36
C LEU A 109 -6.56 -2.94 14.40
N GLN A 110 -7.46 -2.60 15.30
CA GLN A 110 -7.87 -1.22 15.51
C GLN A 110 -6.68 -0.32 15.90
N ASP A 111 -5.88 -0.72 16.89
CA ASP A 111 -4.72 0.04 17.37
C ASP A 111 -3.67 0.25 16.26
N GLN A 112 -3.52 -0.73 15.35
CA GLN A 112 -2.64 -0.61 14.19
C GLN A 112 -3.15 0.43 13.18
N TYR A 113 -4.45 0.47 12.90
CA TYR A 113 -5.03 1.49 12.02
C TYR A 113 -5.06 2.88 12.66
N GLU A 114 -5.29 2.98 13.96
CA GLU A 114 -5.30 4.25 14.71
C GLU A 114 -3.98 5.01 14.61
N ARG A 115 -2.85 4.33 14.40
CA ARG A 115 -1.54 4.96 14.16
C ARG A 115 -1.53 5.83 12.90
N TRP A 116 -2.28 5.42 11.87
CA TRP A 116 -2.34 6.11 10.59
C TRP A 116 -3.41 7.20 10.55
N GLN A 117 -4.51 6.99 11.25
CA GLN A 117 -5.62 7.96 11.32
C GLN A 117 -6.24 7.99 12.72
N PRO A 118 -5.60 8.64 13.70
CA PRO A 118 -6.06 8.62 15.10
C PRO A 118 -7.38 9.37 15.32
N ARG A 119 -7.82 10.20 14.36
CA ARG A 119 -9.05 10.99 14.47
C ARG A 119 -10.26 10.34 13.79
N ALA A 120 -10.11 9.17 13.19
CA ALA A 120 -11.25 8.45 12.63
C ALA A 120 -12.06 7.77 13.74
N ARG A 121 -13.31 7.46 13.44
CA ARG A 121 -14.14 6.64 14.29
C ARG A 121 -14.01 5.17 13.93
N TYR A 122 -13.58 4.35 14.87
CA TYR A 122 -13.39 2.93 14.69
C TYR A 122 -14.53 2.13 15.27
N LYS A 123 -14.96 1.09 14.58
CA LYS A 123 -15.82 0.03 15.10
C LYS A 123 -15.42 -1.30 14.51
N GLN A 124 -15.48 -2.33 15.34
CA GLN A 124 -15.19 -3.69 14.98
C GLN A 124 -16.45 -4.58 15.09
N SER A 125 -16.51 -5.60 14.25
CA SER A 125 -17.51 -6.65 14.28
C SER A 125 -16.78 -7.98 14.09
N LEU A 126 -16.85 -8.84 15.11
CA LEU A 126 -16.06 -10.05 15.24
C LEU A 126 -16.96 -11.25 14.98
N ASP A 127 -16.59 -12.11 14.04
CA ASP A 127 -17.38 -13.24 13.54
C ASP A 127 -18.87 -12.86 13.33
N PRO A 128 -19.16 -11.77 12.55
CA PRO A 128 -20.47 -11.17 12.51
C PRO A 128 -21.48 -11.94 11.68
N THR A 129 -22.76 -11.65 11.93
CA THR A 129 -23.86 -11.97 11.01
C THR A 129 -24.01 -10.89 9.93
N VAL A 130 -24.78 -11.19 8.86
CA VAL A 130 -25.11 -10.20 7.82
C VAL A 130 -25.74 -8.95 8.40
N GLU A 131 -26.65 -9.10 9.38
CA GLU A 131 -27.32 -7.97 10.02
C GLU A 131 -26.35 -7.11 10.85
N ASP A 132 -25.35 -7.72 11.48
CA ASP A 132 -24.34 -6.96 12.23
C ASP A 132 -23.45 -6.14 11.29
N VAL A 133 -23.04 -6.72 10.15
CA VAL A 133 -22.29 -5.99 9.12
C VAL A 133 -23.12 -4.85 8.55
N LYS A 134 -24.39 -5.07 8.24
CA LYS A 134 -25.29 -4.03 7.76
C LYS A 134 -25.44 -2.87 8.75
N LYS A 135 -25.67 -3.17 10.04
CA LYS A 135 -25.74 -2.16 11.11
C LYS A 135 -24.42 -1.41 11.24
N LEU A 136 -23.29 -2.12 11.17
CA LEU A 136 -21.96 -1.52 11.21
C LEU A 136 -21.78 -0.53 10.06
N CYS A 137 -22.02 -0.94 8.81
CA CYS A 137 -21.86 -0.10 7.61
C CYS A 137 -22.72 1.16 7.68
N HIS A 138 -24.02 1.03 7.99
CA HIS A 138 -24.91 2.18 8.16
C HIS A 138 -24.45 3.13 9.28
N SER A 139 -23.97 2.59 10.41
CA SER A 139 -23.44 3.38 11.52
C SER A 139 -22.18 4.14 11.11
N MET A 140 -21.26 3.51 10.37
CA MET A 140 -20.02 4.13 9.94
C MET A 140 -20.27 5.20 8.88
N ARG A 141 -21.13 4.95 7.88
CA ARG A 141 -21.49 5.94 6.87
C ARG A 141 -22.16 7.16 7.50
N ARG A 142 -23.06 6.96 8.44
CA ARG A 142 -23.73 8.05 9.17
C ARG A 142 -22.72 8.89 9.98
N SER A 143 -21.75 8.23 10.58
CA SER A 143 -20.71 8.89 11.39
C SER A 143 -19.72 9.68 10.52
N ALA A 144 -19.47 9.23 9.29
CA ALA A 144 -18.52 9.86 8.39
C ALA A 144 -19.01 11.19 7.78
N LYS A 145 -20.33 11.48 7.82
CA LYS A 145 -20.89 12.77 7.36
C LYS A 145 -20.39 13.23 5.98
N GLY A 146 -20.28 12.31 5.02
CA GLY A 146 -19.74 12.59 3.68
C GLY A 146 -18.24 12.34 3.51
N GLU A 147 -17.48 12.21 4.60
CA GLU A 147 -16.08 11.78 4.54
C GLU A 147 -15.98 10.30 4.09
N ARG A 148 -14.77 9.87 3.75
CA ARG A 148 -14.49 8.50 3.32
C ARG A 148 -14.66 7.50 4.46
N VAL A 149 -15.21 6.33 4.15
CA VAL A 149 -15.30 5.18 5.08
C VAL A 149 -14.38 4.09 4.60
N LEU A 150 -13.54 3.56 5.49
CA LEU A 150 -12.76 2.36 5.24
C LEU A 150 -13.53 1.14 5.78
N PHE A 151 -13.63 0.11 4.96
CA PHE A 151 -14.14 -1.21 5.34
C PHE A 151 -13.02 -2.24 5.17
N HIS A 152 -12.62 -2.85 6.27
CA HIS A 152 -11.63 -3.93 6.28
C HIS A 152 -12.32 -5.25 6.57
N TYR A 153 -12.04 -6.25 5.77
CA TYR A 153 -12.52 -7.61 5.93
C TYR A 153 -11.35 -8.58 6.01
N ASN A 154 -11.25 -9.27 7.15
CA ASN A 154 -10.36 -10.41 7.34
C ASN A 154 -11.24 -11.68 7.26
N GLY A 155 -10.99 -12.52 6.27
CA GLY A 155 -11.77 -13.74 5.98
C GLY A 155 -10.95 -15.02 6.07
N HIS A 156 -10.05 -15.15 7.05
CA HIS A 156 -9.16 -16.31 7.17
C HIS A 156 -9.83 -17.54 7.78
N GLY A 157 -10.97 -17.37 8.49
CA GLY A 157 -11.73 -18.46 9.08
C GLY A 157 -13.00 -18.82 8.33
N VAL A 158 -13.17 -18.31 7.12
CA VAL A 158 -14.34 -18.58 6.28
C VAL A 158 -13.91 -19.02 4.87
N PRO A 159 -14.78 -19.67 4.08
CA PRO A 159 -14.45 -20.07 2.72
C PRO A 159 -14.05 -18.89 1.84
N ARG A 160 -13.30 -19.17 0.77
CA ARG A 160 -12.95 -18.17 -0.25
C ARG A 160 -14.22 -17.60 -0.90
N PRO A 161 -14.18 -16.36 -1.39
CA PRO A 161 -15.32 -15.74 -2.08
C PRO A 161 -15.86 -16.59 -3.20
N THR A 162 -17.17 -16.50 -3.44
CA THR A 162 -17.84 -17.20 -4.56
C THR A 162 -17.36 -16.64 -5.91
N ALA A 163 -17.66 -17.37 -6.99
CA ALA A 163 -17.38 -16.89 -8.35
C ALA A 163 -18.05 -15.55 -8.66
N ASN A 164 -19.15 -15.23 -7.98
CA ASN A 164 -19.88 -13.95 -8.08
C ASN A 164 -19.29 -12.84 -7.18
N GLY A 165 -18.20 -13.11 -6.46
CA GLY A 165 -17.53 -12.15 -5.58
C GLY A 165 -18.24 -11.95 -4.24
N GLU A 166 -19.06 -12.89 -3.78
CA GLU A 166 -19.68 -12.84 -2.47
C GLU A 166 -18.67 -13.29 -1.41
N ILE A 167 -18.53 -12.52 -0.34
CA ILE A 167 -17.76 -12.88 0.85
C ILE A 167 -18.65 -13.61 1.86
N TRP A 168 -18.04 -14.26 2.83
CA TRP A 168 -18.77 -15.06 3.81
C TRP A 168 -18.74 -14.41 5.20
N VAL A 169 -19.88 -14.53 5.88
CA VAL A 169 -20.10 -14.19 7.29
C VAL A 169 -20.86 -15.33 7.97
N PHE A 170 -21.20 -15.19 9.25
CA PHE A 170 -21.82 -16.26 10.02
C PHE A 170 -23.33 -16.08 10.17
N ASN A 171 -24.03 -17.19 10.43
CA ASN A 171 -25.36 -17.15 11.01
C ASN A 171 -25.26 -16.96 12.53
N LYS A 172 -26.40 -16.70 13.20
CA LYS A 172 -26.44 -16.44 14.66
C LYS A 172 -25.86 -17.58 15.52
N ASN A 173 -25.92 -18.80 15.03
CA ASN A 173 -25.53 -20.00 15.78
C ASN A 173 -24.14 -20.52 15.37
N PHE A 174 -23.43 -19.85 14.48
CA PHE A 174 -22.14 -20.26 13.93
C PHE A 174 -22.14 -21.66 13.27
N THR A 175 -23.29 -22.09 12.77
CA THR A 175 -23.46 -23.40 12.12
C THR A 175 -23.38 -23.35 10.60
N GLN A 176 -23.48 -22.15 10.02
CA GLN A 176 -23.48 -21.94 8.58
C GLN A 176 -22.76 -20.66 8.21
N TYR A 177 -22.09 -20.69 7.06
CA TYR A 177 -21.58 -19.51 6.38
C TYR A 177 -22.69 -18.90 5.51
N ILE A 178 -22.88 -17.60 5.61
CA ILE A 178 -23.90 -16.85 4.86
C ILE A 178 -23.18 -15.97 3.84
N PRO A 179 -23.50 -16.04 2.55
CA PRO A 179 -22.89 -15.19 1.53
C PRO A 179 -23.34 -13.74 1.69
N LEU A 180 -22.41 -12.82 1.52
CA LEU A 180 -22.63 -11.37 1.52
C LEU A 180 -22.12 -10.80 0.20
N SER A 181 -23.05 -10.24 -0.57
CA SER A 181 -22.74 -9.63 -1.86
C SER A 181 -21.98 -8.31 -1.69
N ILE A 182 -21.01 -8.06 -2.56
CA ILE A 182 -20.33 -6.76 -2.63
C ILE A 182 -21.31 -5.62 -2.96
N TYR A 183 -22.40 -5.90 -3.66
CA TYR A 183 -23.44 -4.93 -4.00
C TYR A 183 -24.23 -4.47 -2.79
N ASP A 184 -24.61 -5.40 -1.92
CA ASP A 184 -25.27 -5.10 -0.66
C ASP A 184 -24.34 -4.29 0.24
N LEU A 185 -23.10 -4.73 0.37
CA LEU A 185 -22.08 -4.05 1.15
C LEU A 185 -21.88 -2.60 0.66
N GLN A 186 -21.77 -2.39 -0.66
CA GLN A 186 -21.66 -1.06 -1.24
C GLN A 186 -22.88 -0.20 -0.99
N SER A 187 -24.08 -0.78 -1.11
CA SER A 187 -25.34 -0.06 -0.86
C SER A 187 -25.45 0.44 0.57
N TRP A 188 -24.94 -0.33 1.54
CA TRP A 188 -24.96 0.04 2.96
C TRP A 188 -23.85 1.00 3.35
N LEU A 189 -22.67 0.86 2.76
CA LEU A 189 -21.50 1.69 3.08
C LEU A 189 -21.54 3.01 2.31
N GLY A 190 -22.07 3.03 1.08
CA GLY A 190 -22.09 4.21 0.21
C GLY A 190 -20.70 4.68 -0.21
N THR A 191 -20.64 5.88 -0.77
CA THR A 191 -19.42 6.51 -1.29
C THR A 191 -19.16 7.85 -0.61
N PRO A 192 -17.92 8.33 -0.55
CA PRO A 192 -16.65 7.69 -0.94
C PRO A 192 -16.24 6.58 0.05
N SER A 193 -15.61 5.51 -0.44
CA SER A 193 -15.24 4.35 0.38
C SER A 193 -13.94 3.67 -0.05
N ILE A 194 -13.31 2.97 0.90
CA ILE A 194 -12.17 2.08 0.69
C ILE A 194 -12.54 0.72 1.21
N TYR A 195 -12.24 -0.31 0.44
CA TYR A 195 -12.41 -1.71 0.85
C TYR A 195 -11.05 -2.40 0.86
N VAL A 196 -10.79 -3.13 1.93
CA VAL A 196 -9.61 -3.98 2.09
C VAL A 196 -10.12 -5.40 2.31
N PHE A 197 -9.78 -6.32 1.42
CA PHE A 197 -10.14 -7.73 1.51
C PHE A 197 -8.90 -8.58 1.73
N ASP A 198 -8.78 -9.14 2.92
CA ASP A 198 -7.72 -10.08 3.28
C ASP A 198 -8.30 -11.49 3.44
N CYS A 199 -8.32 -12.21 2.34
CA CYS A 199 -8.78 -13.60 2.24
C CYS A 199 -8.24 -14.25 0.97
N SER A 200 -8.24 -15.58 0.93
CA SER A 200 -7.90 -16.32 -0.29
C SER A 200 -8.86 -15.97 -1.43
N ALA A 201 -8.36 -15.91 -2.66
CA ALA A 201 -9.12 -15.54 -3.87
C ALA A 201 -9.82 -14.16 -3.78
N ALA A 202 -9.32 -13.23 -2.97
CA ALA A 202 -9.93 -11.90 -2.76
C ALA A 202 -10.13 -11.11 -4.07
N GLY A 203 -9.33 -11.36 -5.10
CA GLY A 203 -9.48 -10.76 -6.42
C GLY A 203 -10.83 -11.07 -7.12
N LEU A 204 -11.57 -12.11 -6.67
CA LEU A 204 -12.93 -12.38 -7.16
C LEU A 204 -13.88 -11.23 -6.81
N VAL A 205 -13.73 -10.66 -5.61
CA VAL A 205 -14.57 -9.53 -5.15
C VAL A 205 -14.31 -8.29 -6.01
N VAL A 206 -13.03 -7.99 -6.30
CA VAL A 206 -12.65 -6.86 -7.16
C VAL A 206 -13.14 -7.07 -8.59
N LYS A 207 -13.05 -8.30 -9.11
CA LYS A 207 -13.54 -8.65 -10.45
C LYS A 207 -15.06 -8.45 -10.56
N ALA A 208 -15.83 -8.93 -9.59
CA ALA A 208 -17.28 -8.76 -9.53
C ALA A 208 -17.67 -7.28 -9.48
N TYR A 209 -17.00 -6.50 -8.63
CA TYR A 209 -17.22 -5.05 -8.55
C TYR A 209 -16.95 -4.34 -9.88
N ASN A 210 -15.85 -4.65 -10.57
CA ASN A 210 -15.52 -4.06 -11.85
C ASN A 210 -16.58 -4.35 -12.92
N GLN A 211 -17.10 -5.57 -12.97
CA GLN A 211 -18.19 -5.95 -13.90
C GLN A 211 -19.44 -5.13 -13.65
N PHE A 212 -19.78 -4.91 -12.39
CA PHE A 212 -20.95 -4.12 -12.00
C PHE A 212 -20.75 -2.61 -12.29
N ALA A 213 -19.60 -2.05 -12.00
CA ALA A 213 -19.28 -0.63 -12.25
C ALA A 213 -19.35 -0.30 -13.74
N LEU A 214 -18.89 -1.19 -14.60
CA LEU A 214 -19.00 -1.07 -16.06
C LEU A 214 -20.45 -1.05 -16.53
N GLN A 215 -21.31 -1.91 -15.97
CA GLN A 215 -22.73 -1.97 -16.35
C GLN A 215 -23.51 -0.70 -15.99
N ARG A 216 -23.15 -0.05 -14.87
CA ARG A 216 -23.85 1.14 -14.38
C ARG A 216 -23.26 2.46 -14.82
N GLN A 217 -22.14 2.48 -15.57
CA GLN A 217 -21.38 3.68 -15.95
C GLN A 217 -21.06 4.61 -14.77
N ARG A 218 -21.03 4.08 -13.55
CA ARG A 218 -20.70 4.81 -12.33
C ARG A 218 -19.32 4.43 -11.87
N HIS A 219 -18.32 5.25 -12.19
CA HIS A 219 -17.03 5.26 -11.51
C HIS A 219 -17.17 6.09 -10.24
N GLU A 220 -17.84 5.54 -9.26
CA GLU A 220 -17.94 6.16 -7.95
C GLU A 220 -16.55 6.20 -7.30
N ASP A 221 -16.34 7.14 -6.37
CA ASP A 221 -15.08 7.28 -5.62
C ASP A 221 -14.91 6.12 -4.65
N CYS A 222 -14.58 4.97 -5.22
CA CYS A 222 -14.38 3.70 -4.55
C CYS A 222 -12.95 3.21 -4.79
N ILE A 223 -12.30 2.77 -3.72
CA ILE A 223 -10.97 2.16 -3.74
C ILE A 223 -11.11 0.76 -3.18
N MET A 224 -10.46 -0.21 -3.84
CA MET A 224 -10.43 -1.59 -3.36
C MET A 224 -9.01 -2.12 -3.34
N LEU A 225 -8.66 -2.84 -2.30
CA LEU A 225 -7.41 -3.56 -2.13
C LEU A 225 -7.72 -5.00 -1.76
N ALA A 226 -7.14 -5.94 -2.48
CA ALA A 226 -7.30 -7.38 -2.27
C ALA A 226 -5.94 -8.04 -2.10
N SER A 227 -5.86 -8.97 -1.16
CA SER A 227 -4.62 -9.67 -0.77
C SER A 227 -4.04 -10.54 -1.87
N CYS A 228 -4.85 -11.06 -2.80
CA CYS A 228 -4.41 -11.95 -3.86
C CYS A 228 -5.34 -11.91 -5.08
N SER A 229 -4.89 -12.48 -6.19
CA SER A 229 -5.69 -12.65 -7.42
C SER A 229 -6.84 -13.64 -7.23
N ALA A 230 -7.77 -13.65 -8.18
CA ALA A 230 -8.97 -14.47 -8.13
C ALA A 230 -8.75 -15.99 -8.06
N GLY A 231 -7.61 -16.48 -8.56
CA GLY A 231 -7.25 -17.91 -8.55
C GLY A 231 -6.21 -18.29 -7.50
N GLU A 232 -5.79 -17.37 -6.64
CA GLU A 232 -4.68 -17.58 -5.70
C GLU A 232 -5.19 -17.80 -4.27
N LEU A 233 -4.43 -18.57 -3.50
CA LEU A 233 -4.62 -18.77 -2.06
C LEU A 233 -3.59 -17.95 -1.29
N LEU A 234 -3.92 -17.57 -0.06
CA LEU A 234 -2.96 -16.91 0.83
C LEU A 234 -1.81 -17.86 1.20
N PRO A 235 -0.60 -17.32 1.37
CA PRO A 235 0.56 -18.11 1.72
C PRO A 235 0.41 -18.75 3.10
N GLN A 236 0.78 -20.03 3.22
CA GLN A 236 0.68 -20.81 4.45
C GLN A 236 2.05 -21.02 5.13
N ASN A 237 3.04 -20.21 4.80
CA ASN A 237 4.38 -20.30 5.39
C ASN A 237 4.34 -19.92 6.88
N PRO A 238 4.72 -20.82 7.81
CA PRO A 238 4.68 -20.55 9.26
C PRO A 238 5.65 -19.44 9.72
N ALA A 239 6.64 -19.07 8.90
CA ALA A 239 7.53 -17.94 9.17
C ALA A 239 6.88 -16.58 8.93
N LEU A 240 5.70 -16.54 8.27
CA LEU A 240 4.94 -15.35 7.97
C LEU A 240 3.63 -15.35 8.76
N PRO A 241 3.07 -14.17 9.05
CA PRO A 241 1.74 -14.09 9.66
C PRO A 241 0.66 -14.57 8.68
N ALA A 242 -0.46 -15.08 9.20
CA ALA A 242 -1.60 -15.49 8.38
C ALA A 242 -2.22 -14.27 7.69
N ASP A 243 -2.30 -13.15 8.39
CA ASP A 243 -2.76 -11.85 7.89
C ASP A 243 -1.62 -11.04 7.24
N LEU A 244 -0.77 -11.68 6.44
CA LEU A 244 0.41 -11.05 5.83
C LEU A 244 0.07 -9.77 5.08
N PHE A 245 -1.03 -9.77 4.34
CA PHE A 245 -1.48 -8.59 3.59
C PHE A 245 -1.86 -7.44 4.55
N THR A 246 -2.70 -7.70 5.52
CA THR A 246 -3.08 -6.74 6.57
C THR A 246 -1.87 -6.25 7.34
N SER A 247 -0.96 -7.14 7.72
CA SER A 247 0.30 -6.80 8.39
C SER A 247 1.18 -5.88 7.55
N CYS A 248 1.27 -6.10 6.23
CA CYS A 248 1.95 -5.16 5.32
C CYS A 248 1.28 -3.78 5.35
N LEU A 249 -0.05 -3.71 5.30
CA LEU A 249 -0.78 -2.45 5.27
C LEU A 249 -0.71 -1.66 6.58
N THR A 250 -0.66 -2.33 7.72
CA THR A 250 -0.78 -1.70 9.04
C THR A 250 0.54 -1.56 9.79
N THR A 251 1.48 -2.49 9.60
CA THR A 251 2.79 -2.55 10.28
C THR A 251 3.95 -2.78 9.29
N PRO A 252 4.10 -1.96 8.24
CA PRO A 252 4.98 -2.22 7.11
C PRO A 252 6.44 -2.44 7.50
N ILE A 253 6.98 -1.66 8.44
CA ILE A 253 8.39 -1.73 8.84
C ILE A 253 8.71 -3.09 9.50
N VAL A 254 7.83 -3.55 10.40
CA VAL A 254 8.01 -4.84 11.09
C VAL A 254 7.99 -5.99 10.08
N VAL A 255 7.03 -5.98 9.16
CA VAL A 255 6.91 -7.01 8.11
C VAL A 255 8.13 -7.00 7.20
N ALA A 256 8.51 -5.79 6.70
CA ALA A 256 9.62 -5.66 5.78
C ALA A 256 10.94 -6.17 6.38
N LEU A 257 11.21 -5.84 7.65
CA LEU A 257 12.43 -6.27 8.34
C LEU A 257 12.42 -7.78 8.64
N ARG A 258 11.31 -8.33 9.12
CA ARG A 258 11.19 -9.78 9.36
C ARG A 258 11.32 -10.57 8.06
N TRP A 259 10.69 -10.11 7.00
CA TRP A 259 10.83 -10.70 5.67
C TRP A 259 12.27 -10.60 5.15
N PHE A 260 12.95 -9.46 5.35
CA PHE A 260 14.36 -9.28 5.02
C PHE A 260 15.23 -10.28 5.78
N CYS A 261 15.07 -10.42 7.10
CA CYS A 261 15.80 -11.40 7.92
C CYS A 261 15.59 -12.85 7.42
N SER A 262 14.37 -13.19 7.00
CA SER A 262 14.06 -14.54 6.52
C SER A 262 14.74 -14.89 5.17
N ARG A 263 15.12 -13.89 4.38
CA ARG A 263 15.74 -14.04 3.05
C ARG A 263 17.25 -13.82 3.06
N SER A 264 17.75 -13.05 4.01
CA SER A 264 19.18 -12.74 4.07
C SER A 264 19.97 -13.98 4.48
N THR A 265 20.79 -14.47 3.57
CA THR A 265 21.72 -15.58 3.83
C THR A 265 22.99 -15.10 4.54
N LEU A 266 23.29 -13.80 4.49
CA LEU A 266 24.50 -13.19 5.02
C LEU A 266 24.36 -12.84 6.51
N THR A 267 23.20 -12.28 6.88
CA THR A 267 22.88 -11.95 8.28
C THR A 267 21.96 -13.02 8.84
N ARG A 268 22.53 -14.02 9.51
CA ARG A 268 21.73 -15.06 10.24
C ARG A 268 21.11 -14.49 11.53
N LEU A 269 20.45 -13.34 11.41
CA LEU A 269 19.81 -12.70 12.56
C LEU A 269 18.43 -13.32 12.77
N PRO A 270 18.09 -13.68 14.01
CA PRO A 270 16.77 -14.21 14.31
C PRO A 270 15.71 -13.12 14.07
N PRO A 271 14.51 -13.47 13.54
CA PRO A 271 13.45 -12.48 13.27
C PRO A 271 13.03 -11.63 14.48
N ASP A 272 13.23 -12.16 15.70
CA ASP A 272 12.90 -11.49 16.97
C ASP A 272 13.79 -10.26 17.24
N ILE A 273 14.90 -10.12 16.51
CA ILE A 273 15.77 -8.94 16.63
C ILE A 273 15.04 -7.66 16.21
N VAL A 274 14.05 -7.78 15.32
CA VAL A 274 13.27 -6.65 14.83
C VAL A 274 12.52 -5.95 15.97
N ASP A 275 12.04 -6.71 16.95
CA ASP A 275 11.32 -6.16 18.10
C ASP A 275 12.26 -5.46 19.10
N LYS A 276 13.55 -5.64 18.95
CA LYS A 276 14.60 -5.07 19.82
C LYS A 276 15.26 -3.84 19.21
N ILE A 277 14.88 -3.40 18.01
CA ILE A 277 15.43 -2.21 17.39
C ILE A 277 15.09 -0.98 18.24
N PRO A 278 16.09 -0.21 18.67
CA PRO A 278 15.84 0.93 19.53
C PRO A 278 15.16 2.09 18.81
N GLY A 279 14.29 2.79 19.53
CA GLY A 279 13.66 4.01 19.05
C GLY A 279 12.16 3.91 18.79
N ARG A 280 11.62 4.95 18.14
CA ARG A 280 10.20 5.09 17.83
C ARG A 280 10.02 5.45 16.35
N LEU A 281 9.00 4.91 15.70
CA LEU A 281 8.70 5.15 14.28
C LEU A 281 8.50 6.64 13.93
N ASN A 282 8.02 7.44 14.87
CA ASN A 282 7.77 8.87 14.68
C ASN A 282 8.97 9.78 15.06
N ASP A 283 10.03 9.22 15.59
CA ASP A 283 11.24 9.97 15.97
C ASP A 283 12.39 9.67 15.00
N ARG A 284 12.61 10.60 14.06
CA ARG A 284 13.62 10.48 13.00
C ARG A 284 15.07 10.40 13.51
N LYS A 285 15.32 10.80 14.76
CA LYS A 285 16.64 10.73 15.39
C LYS A 285 16.96 9.33 15.92
N THR A 286 16.03 8.40 15.82
CA THR A 286 16.20 7.02 16.25
C THR A 286 16.31 6.10 15.04
N LEU A 287 17.00 4.98 15.23
CA LEU A 287 17.26 4.00 14.18
C LEU A 287 15.96 3.50 13.52
N LEU A 288 14.93 3.20 14.34
CA LEU A 288 13.63 2.77 13.85
C LEU A 288 12.88 3.90 13.13
N GLY A 289 13.00 5.14 13.61
CA GLY A 289 12.36 6.29 12.98
C GLY A 289 13.01 6.69 11.66
N GLU A 290 14.33 6.57 11.56
CA GLU A 290 15.07 6.76 10.31
C GLU A 290 14.60 5.77 9.23
N LEU A 291 14.49 4.48 9.57
CA LEU A 291 13.97 3.47 8.65
C LEU A 291 12.56 3.81 8.15
N ASN A 292 11.68 4.23 9.05
CA ASN A 292 10.33 4.63 8.66
C ASN A 292 10.32 5.82 7.71
N TRP A 293 11.24 6.75 7.89
CA TRP A 293 11.40 7.90 6.99
C TRP A 293 11.93 7.47 5.62
N ILE A 294 12.97 6.63 5.58
CA ILE A 294 13.53 6.07 4.35
C ILE A 294 12.44 5.28 3.59
N PHE A 295 11.67 4.45 4.29
CA PHE A 295 10.56 3.71 3.69
C PHE A 295 9.53 4.63 3.03
N THR A 296 9.17 5.72 3.72
CA THR A 296 8.22 6.70 3.18
C THR A 296 8.78 7.39 1.94
N ALA A 297 10.05 7.79 1.96
CA ALA A 297 10.71 8.44 0.82
C ALA A 297 10.79 7.50 -0.39
N ILE A 298 11.22 6.25 -0.18
CA ILE A 298 11.33 5.24 -1.25
C ILE A 298 9.95 4.95 -1.86
N THR A 299 8.95 4.67 -1.05
CA THR A 299 7.62 4.30 -1.55
C THR A 299 6.91 5.46 -2.24
N ASP A 300 7.06 6.70 -1.75
CA ASP A 300 6.56 7.90 -2.45
C ASP A 300 7.28 8.11 -3.79
N THR A 301 8.59 7.87 -3.85
CA THR A 301 9.36 8.02 -5.09
C THR A 301 8.99 6.92 -6.10
N ILE A 302 8.86 5.67 -5.67
CA ILE A 302 8.38 4.58 -6.52
C ILE A 302 7.00 4.94 -7.10
N ALA A 303 6.07 5.38 -6.26
CA ALA A 303 4.74 5.77 -6.71
C ALA A 303 4.80 6.93 -7.69
N TRP A 304 5.58 7.96 -7.39
CA TRP A 304 5.76 9.11 -8.28
C TRP A 304 6.35 8.72 -9.63
N THR A 305 7.32 7.83 -9.68
CA THR A 305 7.96 7.40 -10.93
C THR A 305 7.12 6.46 -11.77
N VAL A 306 6.22 5.69 -11.17
CA VAL A 306 5.46 4.63 -11.85
C VAL A 306 4.01 5.06 -12.18
N LEU A 307 3.38 5.89 -11.33
CA LEU A 307 1.96 6.22 -11.47
C LEU A 307 1.74 7.46 -12.38
N PRO A 308 0.68 7.50 -13.18
CA PRO A 308 0.20 8.73 -13.80
C PRO A 308 -0.05 9.82 -12.75
N ARG A 309 0.18 11.08 -13.12
CA ARG A 309 0.09 12.23 -12.20
C ARG A 309 -1.21 12.28 -11.43
N ASP A 310 -2.34 12.18 -12.12
CA ASP A 310 -3.68 12.27 -11.51
C ASP A 310 -3.90 11.14 -10.50
N LEU A 311 -3.47 9.92 -10.85
CA LEU A 311 -3.57 8.76 -9.98
C LEU A 311 -2.68 8.91 -8.74
N PHE A 312 -1.46 9.44 -8.92
CA PHE A 312 -0.57 9.73 -7.81
C PHE A 312 -1.18 10.79 -6.87
N GLN A 313 -1.71 11.90 -7.41
CA GLN A 313 -2.35 12.93 -6.60
C GLN A 313 -3.55 12.35 -5.82
N ARG A 314 -4.41 11.60 -6.49
CA ARG A 314 -5.59 10.99 -5.87
C ARG A 314 -5.24 10.02 -4.74
N LEU A 315 -4.25 9.16 -4.94
CA LEU A 315 -3.93 8.08 -3.99
C LEU A 315 -2.90 8.49 -2.93
N PHE A 316 -1.98 9.40 -3.23
CA PHE A 316 -0.86 9.73 -2.35
C PHE A 316 -0.91 11.15 -1.76
N ARG A 317 -1.85 12.01 -2.20
CA ARG A 317 -1.88 13.42 -1.77
C ARG A 317 -3.21 13.91 -1.22
N GLN A 318 -4.33 13.28 -1.55
CA GLN A 318 -5.65 13.76 -1.11
C GLN A 318 -6.00 13.36 0.33
N ASP A 319 -5.71 12.13 0.74
CA ASP A 319 -6.11 11.56 2.03
C ASP A 319 -4.91 10.89 2.70
N LEU A 320 -4.64 11.23 3.96
CA LEU A 320 -3.49 10.74 4.71
C LEU A 320 -3.53 9.21 4.91
N LEU A 321 -4.70 8.67 5.26
CA LEU A 321 -4.84 7.23 5.46
C LEU A 321 -4.70 6.48 4.13
N VAL A 322 -5.31 6.98 3.06
CA VAL A 322 -5.17 6.40 1.72
C VAL A 322 -3.71 6.38 1.28
N ALA A 323 -3.02 7.51 1.44
CA ALA A 323 -1.60 7.63 1.10
C ALA A 323 -0.75 6.62 1.88
N SER A 324 -1.01 6.47 3.17
CA SER A 324 -0.29 5.49 4.00
C SER A 324 -0.57 4.05 3.55
N ILE A 325 -1.83 3.71 3.32
CA ILE A 325 -2.22 2.37 2.86
C ILE A 325 -1.60 2.06 1.49
N PHE A 326 -1.56 3.03 0.56
CA PHE A 326 -0.98 2.77 -0.77
C PHE A 326 0.55 2.66 -0.73
N ARG A 327 1.27 3.44 0.08
CA ARG A 327 2.70 3.20 0.33
C ARG A 327 2.94 1.77 0.81
N ASN A 328 2.13 1.35 1.76
CA ASN A 328 2.22 0.03 2.37
C ASN A 328 1.77 -1.08 1.41
N PHE A 329 0.85 -0.78 0.48
CA PHE A 329 0.44 -1.69 -0.59
C PHE A 329 1.58 -1.98 -1.59
N LEU A 330 2.46 -1.01 -1.87
CA LEU A 330 3.65 -1.26 -2.69
C LEU A 330 4.57 -2.31 -2.03
N LEU A 331 4.71 -2.25 -0.71
CA LEU A 331 5.43 -3.28 0.04
C LEU A 331 4.69 -4.63 0.01
N ALA A 332 3.36 -4.61 0.18
CA ALA A 332 2.55 -5.82 0.09
C ALA A 332 2.71 -6.50 -1.27
N GLU A 333 2.70 -5.74 -2.36
CA GLU A 333 2.95 -6.27 -3.70
C GLU A 333 4.34 -6.93 -3.79
N ARG A 334 5.37 -6.29 -3.25
CA ARG A 334 6.73 -6.83 -3.27
C ARG A 334 6.84 -8.15 -2.50
N ILE A 335 6.32 -8.19 -1.28
CA ILE A 335 6.45 -9.34 -0.39
C ILE A 335 5.58 -10.50 -0.88
N LEU A 336 4.31 -10.26 -1.17
CA LEU A 336 3.37 -11.29 -1.58
C LEU A 336 3.76 -11.93 -2.92
N ARG A 337 4.24 -11.15 -3.88
CA ARG A 337 4.77 -11.72 -5.14
C ARG A 337 5.96 -12.65 -4.92
N SER A 338 6.78 -12.43 -3.90
CA SER A 338 7.89 -13.33 -3.56
C SER A 338 7.44 -14.71 -3.06
N VAL A 339 6.18 -14.83 -2.66
CA VAL A 339 5.54 -16.08 -2.22
C VAL A 339 4.40 -16.51 -3.15
N ASN A 340 4.48 -16.12 -4.42
CA ASN A 340 3.53 -16.47 -5.48
C ASN A 340 2.08 -16.02 -5.21
N CYS A 341 1.91 -14.88 -4.58
CA CYS A 341 0.62 -14.27 -4.32
C CYS A 341 0.62 -12.86 -4.88
N THR A 342 -0.39 -12.48 -5.66
CA THR A 342 -0.44 -11.22 -6.40
C THR A 342 -1.55 -10.32 -5.86
N PRO A 343 -1.25 -9.31 -5.04
CA PRO A 343 -2.24 -8.34 -4.60
C PRO A 343 -2.88 -7.58 -5.76
N VAL A 344 -4.14 -7.24 -5.60
CA VAL A 344 -4.93 -6.54 -6.62
C VAL A 344 -5.47 -5.25 -6.04
N SER A 345 -5.46 -4.19 -6.85
CA SER A 345 -6.01 -2.89 -6.47
C SER A 345 -7.01 -2.36 -7.49
N LEU A 346 -7.96 -1.56 -7.02
CA LEU A 346 -8.81 -0.69 -7.82
C LEU A 346 -8.72 0.73 -7.24
N PRO A 347 -8.25 1.73 -7.99
CA PRO A 347 -7.74 1.66 -9.37
C PRO A 347 -6.54 0.72 -9.49
N LYS A 348 -6.40 0.09 -10.66
CA LYS A 348 -5.31 -0.85 -10.92
C LYS A 348 -3.98 -0.09 -10.98
N LEU A 349 -3.01 -0.52 -10.17
CA LEU A 349 -1.66 0.00 -10.21
C LEU A 349 -0.78 -0.77 -11.21
N PRO A 350 0.17 -0.10 -11.85
CA PRO A 350 1.28 -0.76 -12.54
C PRO A 350 2.14 -1.57 -11.56
N PRO A 351 2.85 -2.60 -12.00
CA PRO A 351 3.71 -3.40 -11.12
C PRO A 351 4.88 -2.57 -10.58
N THR A 352 5.09 -2.63 -9.25
CA THR A 352 6.14 -1.88 -8.54
C THR A 352 7.11 -2.79 -7.78
N SER A 353 6.83 -4.07 -7.72
CA SER A 353 7.57 -5.04 -6.89
C SER A 353 9.07 -5.18 -7.24
N GLN A 354 9.44 -4.90 -8.48
CA GLN A 354 10.82 -4.99 -8.97
C GLN A 354 11.48 -3.63 -9.21
N HIS A 355 10.90 -2.55 -8.67
CA HIS A 355 11.47 -1.22 -8.83
C HIS A 355 12.87 -1.14 -8.18
N PRO A 356 13.88 -0.57 -8.87
CA PRO A 356 15.27 -0.55 -8.38
C PRO A 356 15.46 0.10 -7.00
N LEU A 357 14.65 1.08 -6.63
CA LEU A 357 14.72 1.70 -5.30
C LEU A 357 14.47 0.75 -4.13
N TRP A 358 13.91 -0.44 -4.38
CA TRP A 358 13.81 -1.44 -3.33
C TRP A 358 15.16 -1.97 -2.86
N SER A 359 16.21 -1.91 -3.70
CA SER A 359 17.59 -2.25 -3.29
C SER A 359 18.13 -1.25 -2.27
N SER A 360 17.77 0.03 -2.40
CA SER A 360 18.14 1.06 -1.40
C SER A 360 17.45 0.81 -0.05
N TRP A 361 16.22 0.32 -0.06
CA TRP A 361 15.55 -0.13 1.17
C TRP A 361 16.29 -1.32 1.81
N ASP A 362 16.67 -2.32 1.01
CA ASP A 362 17.37 -3.50 1.50
C ASP A 362 18.73 -3.12 2.13
N LEU A 363 19.45 -2.19 1.51
CA LEU A 363 20.69 -1.66 2.09
C LEU A 363 20.46 -0.93 3.41
N ALA A 364 19.43 -0.09 3.49
CA ALA A 364 19.10 0.61 4.74
C ALA A 364 18.69 -0.38 5.86
N ALA A 365 17.93 -1.43 5.51
CA ALA A 365 17.54 -2.48 6.44
C ALA A 365 18.77 -3.28 6.94
N ASP A 366 19.70 -3.63 6.05
CA ASP A 366 20.93 -4.32 6.40
C ASP A 366 21.82 -3.46 7.32
N THR A 367 22.00 -2.19 6.98
CA THR A 367 22.74 -1.21 7.79
C THR A 367 22.13 -1.08 9.19
N CYS A 368 20.82 -1.05 9.30
CA CYS A 368 20.13 -1.00 10.58
C CYS A 368 20.35 -2.29 11.38
N LEU A 369 20.00 -3.44 10.79
CA LEU A 369 19.99 -4.73 11.48
C LEU A 369 21.41 -5.16 11.93
N SER A 370 22.45 -4.85 11.17
CA SER A 370 23.84 -5.16 11.51
C SER A 370 24.32 -4.46 12.78
N GLN A 371 23.73 -3.34 13.15
CA GLN A 371 24.08 -2.55 14.33
C GLN A 371 23.33 -2.98 15.60
N VAL A 372 22.14 -3.56 15.46
CA VAL A 372 21.25 -3.87 16.61
C VAL A 372 21.95 -4.72 17.69
N PRO A 373 22.69 -5.80 17.37
CA PRO A 373 23.37 -6.58 18.41
C PRO A 373 24.36 -5.75 19.23
N LYS A 374 25.10 -4.84 18.59
CA LYS A 374 26.07 -3.95 19.26
C LYS A 374 25.36 -2.93 20.15
N LEU A 375 24.29 -2.32 19.67
CA LEU A 375 23.48 -1.36 20.42
C LEU A 375 22.78 -1.98 21.62
N LEU A 376 22.41 -3.25 21.54
CA LEU A 376 21.84 -3.99 22.68
C LEU A 376 22.87 -4.27 23.77
N HIS A 377 24.15 -4.44 23.41
CA HIS A 377 25.25 -4.62 24.37
C HIS A 377 25.76 -3.30 24.95
N ASN A 378 25.71 -2.23 24.15
CA ASN A 378 26.15 -0.89 24.56
C ASN A 378 25.12 0.17 24.11
N PRO A 379 24.11 0.47 24.93
CA PRO A 379 23.03 1.40 24.59
C PRO A 379 23.48 2.85 24.36
N ASP A 380 24.63 3.23 24.90
CA ASP A 380 25.21 4.60 24.77
C ASP A 380 26.03 4.78 23.48
N MET A 381 26.15 3.72 22.68
CA MET A 381 26.88 3.80 21.41
C MET A 381 26.05 4.59 20.40
N GLU A 382 26.71 5.56 19.73
CA GLU A 382 26.07 6.22 18.58
C GLU A 382 25.86 5.22 17.45
N PHE A 383 24.67 5.24 16.86
CA PHE A 383 24.37 4.41 15.70
C PHE A 383 24.78 5.14 14.41
N GLN A 384 25.14 4.37 13.41
CA GLN A 384 25.47 4.86 12.09
C GLN A 384 24.17 5.09 11.30
N HIS A 385 23.98 6.30 10.81
CA HIS A 385 22.90 6.63 9.89
C HIS A 385 23.06 5.92 8.55
N SER A 386 21.94 5.67 7.87
CA SER A 386 21.96 5.15 6.51
C SER A 386 22.53 6.19 5.54
N SER A 387 23.31 5.75 4.56
CA SER A 387 23.83 6.60 3.49
C SER A 387 22.74 7.09 2.53
N PHE A 388 21.52 6.54 2.60
CA PHE A 388 20.44 6.79 1.64
C PHE A 388 20.23 8.29 1.35
N PHE A 389 20.09 9.13 2.36
CA PHE A 389 19.83 10.55 2.13
C PHE A 389 21.06 11.29 1.60
N THR A 390 22.25 10.94 2.04
CA THR A 390 23.51 11.51 1.53
C THR A 390 23.68 11.18 0.05
N GLU A 391 23.45 9.92 -0.33
CA GLU A 391 23.50 9.49 -1.74
C GLU A 391 22.47 10.22 -2.60
N GLN A 392 21.26 10.45 -2.10
CA GLN A 392 20.24 11.20 -2.83
C GLN A 392 20.64 12.69 -2.98
N LEU A 393 21.27 13.29 -1.99
CA LEU A 393 21.77 14.66 -2.08
C LEU A 393 22.92 14.76 -3.09
N THR A 394 23.87 13.84 -3.06
CA THR A 394 24.97 13.79 -4.03
C THR A 394 24.44 13.59 -5.46
N ALA A 395 23.48 12.70 -5.65
CA ALA A 395 22.85 12.53 -6.96
C ALA A 395 22.17 13.83 -7.44
N PHE A 396 21.62 14.59 -6.52
CA PHE A 396 21.02 15.89 -6.84
C PHE A 396 22.07 16.95 -7.18
N GLU A 397 23.17 17.02 -6.43
CA GLU A 397 24.29 17.92 -6.72
C GLU A 397 24.85 17.66 -8.12
N VAL A 398 25.14 16.39 -8.45
CA VAL A 398 25.60 15.98 -9.78
C VAL A 398 24.60 16.41 -10.86
N TRP A 399 23.29 16.24 -10.63
CA TRP A 399 22.28 16.67 -11.58
C TRP A 399 22.23 18.19 -11.77
N LEU A 400 22.41 18.97 -10.72
CA LEU A 400 22.52 20.44 -10.79
C LEU A 400 23.76 20.87 -11.61
N ASP A 401 24.89 20.22 -11.38
CA ASP A 401 26.12 20.52 -12.09
C ASP A 401 26.00 20.25 -13.59
N PHE A 402 25.39 19.13 -14.00
CA PHE A 402 25.11 18.85 -15.39
C PHE A 402 24.12 19.88 -16.02
N GLY A 403 23.13 20.34 -15.25
CA GLY A 403 22.20 21.39 -15.70
C GLY A 403 22.86 22.76 -15.83
N ALA A 404 23.88 23.05 -15.02
CA ALA A 404 24.65 24.30 -15.07
C ALA A 404 25.58 24.36 -16.30
N GLU A 405 26.18 23.27 -16.69
CA GLU A 405 27.05 23.17 -17.89
C GLU A 405 26.29 23.47 -19.17
N ASP A 406 25.04 23.03 -19.29
CA ASP A 406 24.18 23.26 -20.49
C ASP A 406 23.60 24.69 -20.54
N LYS A 407 23.88 25.58 -19.58
CA LYS A 407 23.33 26.95 -19.46
C LYS A 407 21.80 27.05 -19.59
N LYS A 408 21.09 25.95 -19.42
CA LYS A 408 19.63 25.90 -19.37
C LYS A 408 19.21 25.64 -17.93
N PRO A 409 18.31 26.47 -17.36
CA PRO A 409 17.76 26.16 -16.05
C PRO A 409 17.18 24.74 -16.11
N PRO A 410 17.46 23.91 -15.10
CA PRO A 410 16.93 22.55 -15.05
C PRO A 410 15.40 22.63 -15.12
N GLN A 411 14.84 22.09 -16.19
CA GLN A 411 13.40 22.16 -16.46
C GLN A 411 12.55 21.38 -15.45
N GLN A 412 13.17 20.53 -14.64
CA GLN A 412 12.46 19.72 -13.64
C GLN A 412 13.30 19.60 -12.38
N LEU A 413 12.71 19.95 -11.26
CA LEU A 413 13.30 19.68 -9.94
C LEU A 413 13.33 18.17 -9.72
N PRO A 414 14.47 17.57 -9.33
CA PRO A 414 14.51 16.15 -9.03
C PRO A 414 13.42 15.75 -8.02
N ILE A 415 12.79 14.64 -8.28
CA ILE A 415 11.66 14.11 -7.53
C ILE A 415 12.00 13.98 -6.04
N VAL A 416 13.24 13.59 -5.74
CA VAL A 416 13.76 13.49 -4.37
C VAL A 416 13.69 14.83 -3.64
N LEU A 417 14.01 15.94 -4.32
CA LEU A 417 13.92 17.25 -3.71
C LEU A 417 12.46 17.68 -3.46
N GLN A 418 11.56 17.33 -4.36
CA GLN A 418 10.12 17.56 -4.15
C GLN A 418 9.61 16.76 -2.94
N VAL A 419 10.04 15.51 -2.77
CA VAL A 419 9.73 14.68 -1.61
C VAL A 419 10.35 15.24 -0.33
N LEU A 420 11.63 15.63 -0.37
CA LEU A 420 12.32 16.25 0.77
C LEU A 420 11.70 17.59 1.16
N LEU A 421 11.44 18.48 0.19
CA LEU A 421 10.77 19.77 0.44
C LEU A 421 9.34 19.60 0.95
N SER A 422 8.60 18.62 0.44
CA SER A 422 7.25 18.32 0.93
C SER A 422 7.23 17.82 2.37
N GLN A 423 8.36 17.28 2.85
CA GLN A 423 8.52 16.80 4.22
C GLN A 423 9.09 17.86 5.18
N VAL A 424 9.85 18.82 4.67
CA VAL A 424 10.38 19.96 5.47
C VAL A 424 9.26 20.96 5.80
N HIS A 425 8.23 21.07 4.97
CA HIS A 425 7.08 21.96 5.19
C HIS A 425 5.93 21.33 5.99
N ARG A 426 6.14 20.20 6.62
CA ARG A 426 5.28 19.60 7.65
C ARG A 426 5.94 19.71 9.03
#